data_39f0c5a346b0cbaaf226acd21430d4ef
#
_entry.id   39f0c5a346b0cbaaf226acd21430d4ef
#
_cell.length_a   1.000
_cell.length_b   1.000
_cell.length_c   1.000
_cell.angle_alpha   90.00
_cell.angle_beta   90.00
_cell.angle_gamma   90.00
#
_symmetry.space_group_name_H-M   'P 1'
#
loop_
_entity.id
_entity.type
_entity.pdbx_description
1 polymer ?
#
loop_
_entity_poly.entity_id
_entity_poly.type
_entity_poly.pdbx_seq_one_letter_code
_entity_poly.pdbx_strand_id
1 'polypeptide(L)' 'MKKQELYKITHKGEVLFENLTEEEYFTKMEELADKFYAEGTPHPLELRTSITENGKNV' A
#
# COMPACT_ATOMS: atom_id res chain seq x y z
N MET A 1 -0.54 -23.86 8.05
CA MET A 1 -0.32 -23.04 6.90
C MET A 1 -0.48 -21.59 7.20
N LYS A 2 0.42 -20.80 6.72
CA LYS A 2 0.36 -19.39 7.01
C LYS A 2 -0.50 -18.66 6.02
N LYS A 3 -1.31 -17.75 6.54
CA LYS A 3 -2.02 -16.85 5.68
C LYS A 3 -1.10 -15.74 5.26
N GLN A 4 -1.23 -15.34 4.04
CA GLN A 4 -0.45 -14.25 3.51
C GLN A 4 -1.34 -13.04 3.38
N GLU A 5 -0.94 -11.97 4.06
CA GLU A 5 -1.69 -10.72 3.97
C GLU A 5 -1.14 -9.90 2.83
N LEU A 6 -2.04 -9.37 2.04
CA LEU A 6 -1.67 -8.52 0.93
C LEU A 6 -2.18 -7.11 1.20
N TYR A 7 -1.41 -6.16 0.79
CA TYR A 7 -1.69 -4.76 1.08
C TYR A 7 -2.08 -4.01 -0.18
N LYS A 8 -2.95 -3.06 -0.01
CA LYS A 8 -3.37 -2.20 -1.09
C LYS A 8 -3.28 -0.75 -0.62
N ILE A 9 -2.72 0.10 -1.44
CA ILE A 9 -2.59 1.51 -1.12
C ILE A 9 -3.43 2.32 -2.10
N THR A 10 -4.31 3.16 -1.54
CA THR A 10 -5.14 4.02 -2.36
C THR A 10 -4.87 5.47 -2.02
N HIS A 11 -5.13 6.32 -2.98
CA HIS A 11 -4.96 7.75 -2.81
C HIS A 11 -6.21 8.42 -3.35
N LYS A 12 -6.98 9.01 -2.44
CA LYS A 12 -8.23 9.68 -2.79
C LYS A 12 -9.15 8.76 -3.59
N GLY A 13 -9.21 7.50 -3.18
CA GLY A 13 -10.07 6.54 -3.83
C GLY A 13 -9.48 5.84 -5.02
N GLU A 14 -8.31 6.23 -5.43
CA GLU A 14 -7.64 5.63 -6.57
C GLU A 14 -6.61 4.61 -6.12
N VAL A 15 -6.64 3.42 -6.69
CA VAL A 15 -5.69 2.39 -6.30
C VAL A 15 -4.34 2.70 -6.91
N LEU A 16 -3.34 2.91 -6.05
CA LEU A 16 -1.99 3.13 -6.53
C LEU A 16 -1.25 1.80 -6.65
N PHE A 17 -1.38 0.96 -5.65
CA PHE A 17 -0.71 -0.34 -5.63
C PHE A 17 -1.64 -1.33 -4.98
N GLU A 18 -1.55 -2.59 -5.40
CA GLU A 18 -2.33 -3.64 -4.76
C GLU A 18 -1.57 -4.95 -4.82
N ASN A 19 -2.04 -5.91 -4.03
CA ASN A 19 -1.42 -7.22 -3.97
C ASN A 19 0.03 -7.14 -3.55
N LEU A 20 0.33 -6.25 -2.61
CA LEU A 20 1.69 -6.07 -2.11
C LEU A 20 1.91 -6.99 -0.92
N THR A 21 3.07 -7.66 -0.90
CA THR A 21 3.49 -8.33 0.31
C THR A 21 3.90 -7.28 1.33
N GLU A 22 4.12 -7.74 2.58
CA GLU A 22 4.50 -6.80 3.62
C GLU A 22 5.77 -6.06 3.25
N GLU A 23 6.74 -6.75 2.72
CA GLU A 23 7.99 -6.11 2.35
C GLU A 23 7.78 -5.11 1.23
N GLU A 24 6.98 -5.49 0.25
CA GLU A 24 6.69 -4.58 -0.85
C GLU A 24 5.92 -3.36 -0.37
N TYR A 25 5.02 -3.59 0.58
CA TYR A 25 4.27 -2.48 1.13
C TYR A 25 5.19 -1.45 1.79
N PHE A 26 6.14 -1.93 2.61
CA PHE A 26 7.06 -1.00 3.24
C PHE A 26 7.89 -0.26 2.22
N THR A 27 8.34 -0.96 1.18
CA THR A 27 9.13 -0.32 0.14
C THR A 27 8.31 0.76 -0.58
N LYS A 28 7.05 0.45 -0.88
CA LYS A 28 6.22 1.43 -1.57
C LYS A 28 5.93 2.63 -0.69
N MET A 29 5.74 2.40 0.60
CA MET A 29 5.50 3.52 1.49
C MET A 29 6.71 4.41 1.58
N GLU A 30 7.91 3.84 1.55
CA GLU A 30 9.11 4.65 1.54
C GLU A 30 9.22 5.45 0.26
N GLU A 31 8.89 4.84 -0.87
CA GLU A 31 8.93 5.55 -2.14
C GLU A 31 7.94 6.70 -2.15
N LEU A 32 6.75 6.46 -1.60
CA LEU A 32 5.76 7.52 -1.55
C LEU A 32 6.19 8.65 -0.62
N ALA A 33 6.84 8.32 0.48
CA ALA A 33 7.34 9.35 1.37
C ALA A 33 8.42 10.19 0.69
N ASP A 34 9.32 9.54 -0.04
CA ASP A 34 10.34 10.27 -0.78
C ASP A 34 9.70 11.19 -1.81
N LYS A 35 8.69 10.70 -2.48
CA LYS A 35 8.01 11.50 -3.47
C LYS A 35 7.34 12.70 -2.83
N PHE A 36 6.74 12.51 -1.66
CA PHE A 36 6.13 13.61 -0.96
C PHE A 36 7.16 14.67 -0.59
N TYR A 37 8.32 14.24 -0.10
CA TYR A 37 9.37 15.20 0.23
C TYR A 37 9.86 15.96 -1.00
N ALA A 38 9.93 15.28 -2.12
CA ALA A 38 10.45 15.91 -3.34
C ALA A 38 9.41 16.77 -4.04
N GLU A 39 8.17 16.33 -4.05
CA GLU A 39 7.15 16.97 -4.87
C GLU A 39 5.96 17.49 -4.08
N GLY A 40 5.87 17.15 -2.81
CA GLY A 40 4.73 17.58 -2.01
C GLY A 40 3.48 16.74 -2.20
N THR A 41 3.56 15.66 -2.96
CA THR A 41 2.42 14.80 -3.21
C THR A 41 2.91 13.39 -3.51
N PRO A 42 2.14 12.38 -3.14
CA PRO A 42 0.86 12.44 -2.44
C PRO A 42 1.06 12.71 -0.96
N HIS A 43 0.14 13.43 -0.37
CA HIS A 43 0.23 13.70 1.07
C HIS A 43 -0.09 12.43 1.84
N PRO A 44 0.71 12.08 2.88
CA PRO A 44 0.48 10.83 3.59
C PRO A 44 -0.93 10.71 4.18
N LEU A 45 -1.52 11.81 4.58
CA LEU A 45 -2.86 11.77 5.16
C LEU A 45 -3.92 11.42 4.14
N GLU A 46 -3.61 11.51 2.86
CA GLU A 46 -4.54 11.17 1.80
C GLU A 46 -4.41 9.72 1.37
N LEU A 47 -3.44 9.02 1.91
CA LEU A 47 -3.22 7.63 1.56
C LEU A 47 -3.99 6.74 2.50
N ARG A 48 -4.53 5.66 1.97
CA ARG A 48 -5.21 4.65 2.77
C ARG A 48 -4.64 3.29 2.45
N THR A 49 -4.55 2.48 3.49
CA THR A 49 -4.03 1.13 3.36
C THR A 49 -5.13 0.15 3.69
N SER A 50 -5.31 -0.82 2.81
CA SER A 50 -6.23 -1.92 3.05
C SER A 50 -5.45 -3.22 3.08
N ILE A 51 -5.90 -4.14 3.91
CA ILE A 51 -5.25 -5.44 4.04
C ILE A 51 -6.22 -6.50 3.60
N THR A 52 -5.77 -7.38 2.71
CA THR A 52 -6.56 -8.48 2.22
C THR A 52 -5.83 -9.76 2.51
N GLU A 53 -6.55 -10.73 3.06
CA GLU A 53 -5.95 -12.03 3.30
C GLU A 53 -5.97 -12.85 2.03
N ASN A 54 -4.81 -13.34 1.66
CA ASN A 54 -4.69 -14.17 0.50
C ASN A 54 -5.20 -15.57 0.81
N GLY A 55 -5.94 -16.14 -0.13
CA GLY A 55 -6.37 -17.51 0.00
C GLY A 55 -7.59 -17.72 0.85
N LYS A 56 -8.20 -16.67 1.30
CA LYS A 56 -9.32 -16.84 2.18
C LYS A 56 -10.54 -17.42 1.50
N ASN A 57 -10.62 -17.29 0.21
CA ASN A 57 -11.78 -17.82 -0.49
C ASN A 57 -11.46 -19.04 -1.28
N VAL A 58 -10.45 -19.68 -0.92
CA VAL A 58 -10.21 -20.97 -1.57
C VAL A 58 -10.98 -22.04 -0.86
#